data_076eb57b14cf8f29696d7732f89a0415
#
_entry.id   076eb57b14cf8f29696d7732f89a0415
#
_cell.length_a   1.000
_cell.length_b   1.000
_cell.length_c   1.000
_cell.angle_alpha   90.00
_cell.angle_beta   90.00
_cell.angle_gamma   90.00
#
_symmetry.space_group_name_H-M   'P 1'
#
loop_
_entity.id
_entity.type
_entity.pdbx_description
1 polymer ?
#
loop_
_entity_poly.entity_id
_entity_poly.type
_entity_poly.pdbx_seq_one_letter_code
_entity_poly.pdbx_strand_id
1 'polypeptide(L)'
;ANATLEEVKAFFFKYYAPDNAILAVTGHITFEETVTLAEKWFGPIPSRNVAPRSLPAEPRQTEERRLTVERNVPVDALFMAFHICERRHPDYYAFDMLSDLLSSGRSCRLVQHLVQEKQVFNSIDAYISGSIDEGLFHITGKPAPGVTLEAAEAAVWQELKALTEESVDEDELEKVKN
;
A
#
# COMPACT_ATOMS: atom_id res chain seq x y z
N ALA A 1 17.51 -6.35 15.19
CA ALA A 1 17.14 -5.05 15.78
C ALA A 1 17.66 -5.03 17.22
N ASN A 2 18.48 -4.05 17.57
CA ASN A 2 19.16 -3.97 18.87
C ASN A 2 18.56 -2.84 19.74
N ALA A 3 17.25 -2.62 19.65
CA ALA A 3 16.58 -1.60 20.45
C ALA A 3 16.63 -1.99 21.95
N THR A 4 17.06 -1.04 22.77
CA THR A 4 17.08 -1.20 24.22
C THR A 4 15.73 -0.80 24.85
N LEU A 5 15.44 -1.26 26.06
CA LEU A 5 14.25 -0.86 26.80
C LEU A 5 14.17 0.66 27.02
N GLU A 6 15.32 1.31 27.23
CA GLU A 6 15.38 2.75 27.46
C GLU A 6 15.02 3.53 26.19
N GLU A 7 15.47 3.08 25.02
CA GLU A 7 15.07 3.68 23.73
C GLU A 7 13.58 3.54 23.47
N VAL A 8 12.99 2.37 23.78
CA VAL A 8 11.54 2.15 23.65
C VAL A 8 10.76 3.07 24.60
N LYS A 9 11.18 3.20 25.84
CA LYS A 9 10.57 4.14 26.80
C LYS A 9 10.69 5.58 26.33
N ALA A 10 11.88 6.00 25.88
CA ALA A 10 12.12 7.35 25.37
C ALA A 10 11.20 7.66 24.17
N PHE A 11 11.06 6.73 23.23
CA PHE A 11 10.14 6.85 22.11
C PHE A 11 8.69 6.99 22.58
N PHE A 12 8.25 6.12 23.49
CA PHE A 12 6.89 6.17 24.04
C PHE A 12 6.63 7.52 24.71
N PHE A 13 7.51 7.96 25.59
CA PHE A 13 7.35 9.25 26.28
C PHE A 13 7.42 10.45 25.34
N LYS A 14 8.10 10.34 24.22
CA LYS A 14 8.20 11.41 23.23
C LYS A 14 6.93 11.56 22.40
N TYR A 15 6.26 10.49 22.03
CA TYR A 15 5.20 10.53 21.03
C TYR A 15 3.80 10.17 21.54
N TYR A 16 3.69 9.39 22.63
CA TYR A 16 2.40 8.93 23.15
C TYR A 16 1.91 9.88 24.26
N ALA A 17 1.23 10.93 23.84
CA ALA A 17 0.63 11.91 24.73
C ALA A 17 -0.75 12.35 24.20
N PRO A 18 -1.67 12.84 25.04
CA PRO A 18 -3.01 13.26 24.62
C PRO A 18 -2.98 14.37 23.56
N ASP A 19 -2.00 15.27 23.63
CA ASP A 19 -1.78 16.35 22.66
C ASP A 19 -1.23 15.88 21.30
N ASN A 20 -0.95 14.58 21.15
CA ASN A 20 -0.56 13.93 19.90
C ASN A 20 -1.47 12.76 19.54
N ALA A 21 -2.69 12.73 20.06
CA ALA A 21 -3.65 11.65 19.83
C ALA A 21 -5.01 12.21 19.37
N ILE A 22 -5.70 11.44 18.56
CA ILE A 22 -7.10 11.68 18.18
C ILE A 22 -7.93 10.53 18.76
N LEU A 23 -8.94 10.88 19.56
CA LEU A 23 -9.91 9.92 20.09
C LEU A 23 -11.15 9.93 19.20
N ALA A 24 -11.48 8.79 18.60
CA ALA A 24 -12.73 8.58 17.89
C ALA A 24 -13.57 7.54 18.64
N VAL A 25 -14.81 7.91 18.97
CA VAL A 25 -15.75 7.03 19.70
C VAL A 25 -17.01 6.89 18.87
N THR A 26 -17.44 5.66 18.60
CA THR A 26 -18.68 5.33 17.88
C THR A 26 -19.49 4.34 18.67
N GLY A 27 -20.81 4.48 18.66
CA GLY A 27 -21.71 3.56 19.36
C GLY A 27 -22.90 4.28 20.01
N HIS A 28 -23.58 3.59 20.92
CA HIS A 28 -24.71 4.14 21.66
C HIS A 28 -24.20 4.94 22.87
N ILE A 29 -23.66 6.12 22.60
CA ILE A 29 -23.10 7.05 23.59
C ILE A 29 -23.31 8.49 23.09
N THR A 30 -23.59 9.43 24.00
CA THR A 30 -23.70 10.83 23.68
C THR A 30 -22.31 11.52 23.62
N PHE A 31 -22.26 12.69 23.00
CA PHE A 31 -21.05 13.51 22.97
C PHE A 31 -20.62 13.92 24.39
N GLU A 32 -21.57 14.35 25.21
CA GLU A 32 -21.35 14.81 26.59
C GLU A 32 -20.82 13.69 27.49
N GLU A 33 -21.35 12.49 27.35
CA GLU A 33 -20.83 11.32 28.05
C GLU A 33 -19.42 10.97 27.60
N THR A 34 -19.15 11.06 26.29
CA THR A 34 -17.82 10.82 25.73
C THR A 34 -16.80 11.82 26.26
N VAL A 35 -17.14 13.12 26.27
CA VAL A 35 -16.28 14.16 26.85
C VAL A 35 -16.00 13.89 28.32
N THR A 36 -17.03 13.59 29.11
CA THR A 36 -16.90 13.30 30.55
C THR A 36 -15.96 12.13 30.81
N LEU A 37 -16.10 11.06 30.02
CA LEU A 37 -15.23 9.88 30.12
C LEU A 37 -13.80 10.17 29.64
N ALA A 38 -13.66 10.94 28.56
CA ALA A 38 -12.35 11.34 28.05
C ALA A 38 -11.60 12.22 29.07
N GLU A 39 -12.27 13.21 29.67
CA GLU A 39 -11.68 14.04 30.73
C GLU A 39 -11.28 13.21 31.95
N LYS A 40 -12.13 12.27 32.34
CA LYS A 40 -11.85 11.38 33.49
C LYS A 40 -10.58 10.55 33.27
N TRP A 41 -10.41 9.97 32.08
CA TRP A 41 -9.36 8.97 31.86
C TRP A 41 -8.09 9.57 31.22
N PHE A 42 -8.22 10.57 30.37
CA PHE A 42 -7.09 11.21 29.67
C PHE A 42 -6.70 12.56 30.26
N GLY A 43 -7.64 13.27 30.89
CA GLY A 43 -7.38 14.56 31.51
C GLY A 43 -6.22 14.60 32.53
N PRO A 44 -6.03 13.54 33.37
CA PRO A 44 -4.88 13.47 34.29
C PRO A 44 -3.52 13.29 33.60
N ILE A 45 -3.49 12.91 32.31
CA ILE A 45 -2.24 12.69 31.58
C ILE A 45 -1.71 14.04 31.09
N PRO A 46 -0.50 14.46 31.50
CA PRO A 46 0.02 15.78 31.13
C PRO A 46 0.34 15.86 29.61
N SER A 47 0.11 17.02 29.03
CA SER A 47 0.62 17.35 27.71
C SER A 47 2.15 17.28 27.69
N ARG A 48 2.72 16.84 26.59
CA ARG A 48 4.17 16.72 26.40
C ARG A 48 4.71 17.66 25.34
N ASN A 49 3.86 18.52 24.76
CA ASN A 49 4.19 19.46 23.70
C ASN A 49 4.92 18.77 22.54
N VAL A 50 4.32 17.66 22.05
CA VAL A 50 4.92 16.88 20.96
C VAL A 50 5.07 17.77 19.73
N ALA A 51 6.31 17.93 19.28
CA ALA A 51 6.59 18.71 18.08
C ALA A 51 5.92 18.11 16.86
N PRO A 52 5.31 18.92 15.97
CA PRO A 52 4.79 18.43 14.72
C PRO A 52 5.85 17.66 13.93
N ARG A 53 5.44 16.55 13.32
CA ARG A 53 6.33 15.78 12.46
C ARG A 53 6.69 16.61 11.23
N SER A 54 7.97 16.90 11.07
CA SER A 54 8.53 17.54 9.89
C SER A 54 9.56 16.61 9.28
N LEU A 55 9.18 15.92 8.21
CA LEU A 55 10.10 15.11 7.43
C LEU A 55 10.41 15.83 6.12
N PRO A 56 11.65 15.75 5.63
CA PRO A 56 11.95 16.24 4.29
C PRO A 56 11.14 15.43 3.26
N ALA A 57 10.66 16.10 2.22
CA ALA A 57 10.03 15.42 1.10
C ALA A 57 11.03 14.45 0.46
N GLU A 58 10.55 13.30 0.03
CA GLU A 58 11.38 12.35 -0.71
C GLU A 58 11.81 12.97 -2.05
N PRO A 59 13.09 12.89 -2.42
CA PRO A 59 13.55 13.40 -3.70
C PRO A 59 12.91 12.59 -4.84
N ARG A 60 12.49 13.29 -5.91
CA ARG A 60 11.89 12.66 -7.07
C ARG A 60 12.83 11.63 -7.69
N GLN A 61 12.34 10.41 -7.88
CA GLN A 61 13.06 9.38 -8.62
C GLN A 61 13.16 9.75 -10.10
N THR A 62 14.38 9.75 -10.64
CA THR A 62 14.66 10.14 -12.04
C THR A 62 15.05 8.97 -12.91
N GLU A 63 15.31 7.81 -12.33
CA GLU A 63 15.74 6.61 -13.04
C GLU A 63 15.17 5.36 -12.37
N GLU A 64 15.10 4.27 -13.12
CA GLU A 64 14.74 2.96 -12.61
C GLU A 64 15.80 2.45 -11.64
N ARG A 65 15.36 1.83 -10.55
CA ARG A 65 16.23 1.16 -9.56
C ARG A 65 15.95 -0.33 -9.57
N ARG A 66 17.01 -1.13 -9.70
CA ARG A 66 16.92 -2.60 -9.69
C ARG A 66 17.74 -3.17 -8.56
N LEU A 67 17.20 -4.21 -7.93
CA LEU A 67 17.88 -4.97 -6.89
C LEU A 67 17.55 -6.45 -7.05
N THR A 68 18.58 -7.27 -7.21
CA THR A 68 18.46 -8.73 -7.15
C THR A 68 19.00 -9.23 -5.82
N VAL A 69 18.20 -10.01 -5.11
CA VAL A 69 18.54 -10.58 -3.80
C VAL A 69 18.46 -12.10 -3.89
N GLU A 70 19.61 -12.76 -3.75
CA GLU A 70 19.65 -14.22 -3.70
C GLU A 70 19.39 -14.72 -2.28
N ARG A 71 18.46 -15.67 -2.15
CA ARG A 71 18.10 -16.33 -0.90
C ARG A 71 17.79 -17.79 -1.16
N ASN A 72 17.93 -18.62 -0.13
CA ASN A 72 17.48 -20.01 -0.20
C ASN A 72 15.97 -20.08 -0.02
N VAL A 73 15.23 -19.83 -1.11
CA VAL A 73 13.75 -19.84 -1.17
C VAL A 73 13.29 -20.86 -2.21
N PRO A 74 12.09 -21.47 -2.05
CA PRO A 74 11.62 -22.51 -2.95
C PRO A 74 11.24 -22.01 -4.35
N VAL A 75 10.92 -20.73 -4.51
CA VAL A 75 10.50 -20.10 -5.78
C VAL A 75 11.00 -18.67 -5.86
N ASP A 76 11.32 -18.23 -7.06
CA ASP A 76 11.64 -16.85 -7.33
C ASP A 76 10.39 -15.97 -7.18
N ALA A 77 10.62 -14.67 -6.92
CA ALA A 77 9.56 -13.68 -6.82
C ALA A 77 9.98 -12.38 -7.51
N LEU A 78 9.05 -11.82 -8.27
CA LEU A 78 9.16 -10.50 -8.89
C LEU A 78 8.42 -9.48 -8.03
N PHE A 79 9.08 -8.35 -7.75
CA PHE A 79 8.49 -7.19 -7.08
C PHE A 79 8.73 -5.95 -7.95
N MET A 80 7.66 -5.31 -8.36
CA MET A 80 7.70 -4.02 -9.06
C MET A 80 6.97 -2.99 -8.20
N ALA A 81 7.51 -1.77 -8.15
CA ALA A 81 6.89 -0.68 -7.39
C ALA A 81 7.00 0.64 -8.19
N PHE A 82 5.92 1.39 -8.20
CA PHE A 82 5.80 2.67 -8.88
C PHE A 82 5.29 3.72 -7.91
N HIS A 83 5.85 4.93 -7.94
CA HIS A 83 5.33 6.03 -7.15
C HIS A 83 3.92 6.42 -7.59
N ILE A 84 3.04 6.63 -6.62
CA ILE A 84 1.71 7.18 -6.82
C ILE A 84 1.50 8.39 -5.92
N CYS A 85 0.42 9.13 -6.14
CA CYS A 85 0.06 10.28 -5.33
C CYS A 85 -0.25 9.91 -3.86
N GLU A 86 -0.25 10.92 -3.00
CA GLU A 86 -0.69 10.80 -1.61
C GLU A 86 -2.17 10.37 -1.50
N ARG A 87 -2.54 9.78 -0.37
CA ARG A 87 -3.91 9.24 -0.15
C ARG A 87 -5.04 10.25 -0.26
N ARG A 88 -4.77 11.55 -0.07
CA ARG A 88 -5.77 12.62 -0.18
C ARG A 88 -5.89 13.23 -1.58
N HIS A 89 -5.01 12.83 -2.49
CA HIS A 89 -5.06 13.30 -3.88
C HIS A 89 -6.29 12.74 -4.61
N PRO A 90 -6.98 13.50 -5.46
CA PRO A 90 -8.14 13.03 -6.22
C PRO A 90 -7.87 11.76 -7.04
N ASP A 91 -6.67 11.63 -7.60
CA ASP A 91 -6.29 10.49 -8.43
C ASP A 91 -6.01 9.21 -7.63
N TYR A 92 -5.97 9.27 -6.28
CA TYR A 92 -5.71 8.09 -5.45
C TYR A 92 -6.73 6.97 -5.71
N TYR A 93 -8.01 7.33 -5.86
CA TYR A 93 -9.06 6.36 -6.16
C TYR A 93 -8.95 5.75 -7.56
N ALA A 94 -8.34 6.47 -8.51
CA ALA A 94 -8.06 5.89 -9.83
C ALA A 94 -6.99 4.79 -9.73
N PHE A 95 -5.96 4.98 -8.90
CA PHE A 95 -4.97 3.93 -8.64
C PHE A 95 -5.57 2.74 -7.87
N ASP A 96 -6.49 2.98 -6.95
CA ASP A 96 -7.22 1.93 -6.23
C ASP A 96 -8.02 1.07 -7.21
N MET A 97 -8.85 1.70 -8.03
CA MET A 97 -9.60 1.02 -9.09
C MET A 97 -8.69 0.31 -10.10
N LEU A 98 -7.54 0.88 -10.43
CA LEU A 98 -6.56 0.23 -11.30
C LEU A 98 -5.99 -1.04 -10.68
N SER A 99 -5.71 -1.03 -9.38
CA SER A 99 -5.24 -2.23 -8.68
C SER A 99 -6.29 -3.34 -8.69
N ASP A 100 -7.55 -2.97 -8.49
CA ASP A 100 -8.67 -3.92 -8.55
C ASP A 100 -8.90 -4.49 -9.96
N LEU A 101 -8.85 -3.65 -10.99
CA LEU A 101 -8.92 -4.08 -12.38
C LEU A 101 -7.83 -5.09 -12.73
N LEU A 102 -6.62 -4.88 -12.22
CA LEU A 102 -5.47 -5.73 -12.50
C LEU A 102 -5.48 -7.03 -11.70
N SER A 103 -5.89 -7.03 -10.43
CA SER A 103 -5.69 -8.20 -9.57
C SER A 103 -6.87 -8.58 -8.65
N SER A 104 -7.98 -7.84 -8.62
CA SER A 104 -9.10 -8.18 -7.74
C SER A 104 -9.97 -9.30 -8.31
N GLY A 105 -9.80 -10.51 -7.77
CA GLY A 105 -10.57 -11.69 -8.14
C GLY A 105 -10.03 -12.49 -9.32
N ARG A 106 -10.76 -13.55 -9.71
CA ARG A 106 -10.27 -14.54 -10.72
C ARG A 106 -10.35 -14.06 -12.17
N SER A 107 -11.16 -13.06 -12.45
CA SER A 107 -11.40 -12.51 -13.78
C SER A 107 -10.73 -11.13 -13.99
N CYS A 108 -9.79 -10.77 -13.12
CA CYS A 108 -8.96 -9.61 -13.32
C CYS A 108 -7.87 -9.86 -14.37
N ARG A 109 -7.40 -8.79 -15.03
CA ARG A 109 -6.55 -8.92 -16.23
C ARG A 109 -5.26 -9.70 -15.98
N LEU A 110 -4.50 -9.39 -14.92
CA LEU A 110 -3.24 -10.09 -14.64
C LEU A 110 -3.44 -11.57 -14.36
N VAL A 111 -4.49 -11.94 -13.60
CA VAL A 111 -4.75 -13.35 -13.30
C VAL A 111 -5.23 -14.08 -14.53
N GLN A 112 -6.17 -13.51 -15.30
CA GLN A 112 -6.67 -14.12 -16.49
C GLN A 112 -5.58 -14.33 -17.55
N HIS A 113 -4.86 -13.27 -17.90
CA HIS A 113 -3.87 -13.32 -18.98
C HIS A 113 -2.58 -14.01 -18.57
N LEU A 114 -2.04 -13.71 -17.37
CA LEU A 114 -0.71 -14.17 -16.99
C LEU A 114 -0.70 -15.46 -16.18
N VAL A 115 -1.80 -15.79 -15.48
CA VAL A 115 -1.88 -17.05 -14.71
C VAL A 115 -2.66 -18.10 -15.47
N GLN A 116 -3.87 -17.78 -15.98
CA GLN A 116 -4.75 -18.80 -16.58
C GLN A 116 -4.40 -19.09 -18.04
N GLU A 117 -4.22 -18.05 -18.86
CA GLU A 117 -3.99 -18.20 -20.31
C GLU A 117 -2.53 -18.46 -20.64
N LYS A 118 -1.63 -17.51 -20.32
CA LYS A 118 -0.20 -17.59 -20.67
C LYS A 118 0.62 -18.46 -19.73
N GLN A 119 0.11 -18.74 -18.53
CA GLN A 119 0.78 -19.54 -17.50
C GLN A 119 2.20 -19.07 -17.17
N VAL A 120 2.41 -17.76 -17.19
CA VAL A 120 3.70 -17.13 -16.87
C VAL A 120 3.92 -17.07 -15.35
N PHE A 121 2.84 -16.93 -14.60
CA PHE A 121 2.87 -16.84 -13.14
C PHE A 121 2.04 -17.94 -12.49
N ASN A 122 2.49 -18.43 -11.34
CA ASN A 122 1.64 -19.22 -10.44
C ASN A 122 0.67 -18.32 -9.67
N SER A 123 1.12 -17.12 -9.32
CA SER A 123 0.30 -16.10 -8.69
C SER A 123 0.89 -14.73 -8.99
N ILE A 124 0.02 -13.77 -9.20
CA ILE A 124 0.38 -12.35 -9.38
C ILE A 124 -0.68 -11.50 -8.71
N ASP A 125 -0.26 -10.40 -8.13
CA ASP A 125 -1.10 -9.46 -7.40
C ASP A 125 -0.67 -8.02 -7.67
N ALA A 126 -1.62 -7.10 -7.67
CA ALA A 126 -1.39 -5.68 -7.77
C ALA A 126 -2.18 -4.96 -6.66
N TYR A 127 -1.52 -4.07 -5.93
CA TYR A 127 -2.14 -3.32 -4.84
C TYR A 127 -1.46 -1.99 -4.62
N ILE A 128 -2.15 -1.08 -3.96
CA ILE A 128 -1.60 0.21 -3.58
C ILE A 128 -1.26 0.25 -2.08
N SER A 129 -0.20 0.94 -1.73
CA SER A 129 0.12 1.33 -0.37
C SER A 129 0.06 2.84 -0.26
N GLY A 130 -1.03 3.35 0.33
CA GLY A 130 -1.26 4.77 0.50
C GLY A 130 -0.81 5.27 1.87
N SER A 131 -0.25 6.47 1.89
CA SER A 131 0.20 7.17 3.08
C SER A 131 -0.31 8.62 3.07
N ILE A 132 0.07 9.40 4.10
CA ILE A 132 -0.09 10.86 4.11
C ILE A 132 0.84 11.50 3.06
N ASP A 133 2.01 10.90 2.86
CA ASP A 133 2.97 11.23 1.82
C ASP A 133 2.68 10.40 0.56
N GLU A 134 3.44 10.60 -0.51
CA GLU A 134 3.36 9.79 -1.74
C GLU A 134 3.41 8.29 -1.41
N GLY A 135 2.58 7.52 -2.11
CA GLY A 135 2.45 6.08 -1.93
C GLY A 135 3.14 5.28 -3.03
N LEU A 136 2.90 3.97 -3.02
CA LEU A 136 3.43 3.06 -4.04
C LEU A 136 2.30 2.19 -4.61
N PHE A 137 2.36 1.98 -5.92
CA PHE A 137 1.64 0.93 -6.62
C PHE A 137 2.57 -0.26 -6.74
N HIS A 138 2.14 -1.41 -6.24
CA HIS A 138 2.93 -2.64 -6.22
C HIS A 138 2.36 -3.65 -7.21
N ILE A 139 3.25 -4.36 -7.90
CA ILE A 139 2.94 -5.61 -8.59
C ILE A 139 3.88 -6.65 -8.05
N THR A 140 3.34 -7.76 -7.54
CA THR A 140 4.13 -8.84 -6.98
C THR A 140 3.70 -10.16 -7.60
N GLY A 141 4.66 -10.97 -8.01
CA GLY A 141 4.34 -12.22 -8.68
C GLY A 141 5.34 -13.34 -8.39
N LYS A 142 4.85 -14.58 -8.43
CA LYS A 142 5.67 -15.79 -8.39
C LYS A 142 5.62 -16.43 -9.76
N PRO A 143 6.71 -16.38 -10.56
CA PRO A 143 6.73 -17.02 -11.88
C PRO A 143 6.39 -18.51 -11.81
N ALA A 144 5.86 -19.04 -12.90
CA ALA A 144 5.62 -20.46 -13.06
C ALA A 144 6.96 -21.22 -13.22
N PRO A 145 7.02 -22.52 -12.89
CA PRO A 145 8.23 -23.31 -13.06
C PRO A 145 8.78 -23.24 -14.49
N GLY A 146 10.06 -22.92 -14.62
CA GLY A 146 10.75 -22.78 -15.89
C GLY A 146 10.61 -21.41 -16.57
N VAL A 147 9.87 -20.47 -16.01
CA VAL A 147 9.80 -19.08 -16.47
C VAL A 147 10.87 -18.27 -15.77
N THR A 148 11.70 -17.54 -16.53
CA THR A 148 12.72 -16.65 -15.94
C THR A 148 12.10 -15.35 -15.42
N LEU A 149 12.78 -14.66 -14.51
CA LEU A 149 12.32 -13.37 -13.97
C LEU A 149 12.21 -12.32 -15.08
N GLU A 150 13.11 -12.32 -16.05
CA GLU A 150 13.10 -11.40 -17.21
C GLU A 150 11.87 -11.63 -18.09
N ALA A 151 11.52 -12.90 -18.35
CA ALA A 151 10.33 -13.24 -19.13
C ALA A 151 9.05 -12.88 -18.39
N ALA A 152 9.02 -13.12 -17.09
CA ALA A 152 7.91 -12.74 -16.22
C ALA A 152 7.71 -11.22 -16.17
N GLU A 153 8.79 -10.45 -16.00
CA GLU A 153 8.78 -8.99 -16.01
C GLU A 153 8.28 -8.45 -17.34
N ALA A 154 8.82 -8.97 -18.47
CA ALA A 154 8.40 -8.56 -19.79
C ALA A 154 6.90 -8.79 -20.05
N ALA A 155 6.34 -9.89 -19.54
CA ALA A 155 4.91 -10.18 -19.63
C ALA A 155 4.07 -9.15 -18.83
N VAL A 156 4.50 -8.76 -17.63
CA VAL A 156 3.83 -7.68 -16.87
C VAL A 156 3.85 -6.37 -17.65
N TRP A 157 5.00 -5.98 -18.19
CA TRP A 157 5.10 -4.75 -18.98
C TRP A 157 4.20 -4.76 -20.23
N GLN A 158 3.99 -5.90 -20.87
CA GLN A 158 3.04 -6.04 -21.98
C GLN A 158 1.60 -5.74 -21.54
N GLU A 159 1.18 -6.28 -20.40
CA GLU A 159 -0.17 -6.01 -19.86
C GLU A 159 -0.34 -4.54 -19.45
N LEU A 160 0.67 -3.95 -18.81
CA LEU A 160 0.63 -2.52 -18.46
C LEU A 160 0.60 -1.62 -19.70
N LYS A 161 1.31 -1.98 -20.77
CA LYS A 161 1.27 -1.27 -22.02
C LYS A 161 -0.11 -1.37 -22.69
N ALA A 162 -0.70 -2.55 -22.71
CA ALA A 162 -2.05 -2.75 -23.25
C ALA A 162 -3.09 -1.84 -22.55
N LEU A 163 -2.98 -1.64 -21.25
CA LEU A 163 -3.83 -0.71 -20.51
C LEU A 163 -3.72 0.75 -20.94
N THR A 164 -2.58 1.15 -21.49
CA THR A 164 -2.39 2.53 -22.00
C THR A 164 -2.88 2.71 -23.43
N GLU A 165 -3.00 1.62 -24.19
CA GLU A 165 -3.37 1.60 -25.59
C GLU A 165 -4.86 1.26 -25.82
N GLU A 166 -5.45 0.52 -24.90
CA GLU A 166 -6.84 0.05 -24.94
C GLU A 166 -7.68 0.70 -23.86
N SER A 167 -8.88 1.12 -24.19
CA SER A 167 -9.84 1.60 -23.19
C SER A 167 -10.31 0.42 -22.31
N VAL A 168 -10.56 0.72 -21.03
CA VAL A 168 -11.22 -0.23 -20.11
C VAL A 168 -12.66 -0.42 -20.57
N ASP A 169 -13.12 -1.65 -20.66
CA ASP A 169 -14.51 -1.98 -20.99
C ASP A 169 -15.46 -1.49 -19.90
N GLU A 170 -16.68 -1.09 -20.31
CA GLU A 170 -17.72 -0.63 -19.37
C GLU A 170 -18.08 -1.73 -18.36
N ASP A 171 -18.16 -2.99 -18.78
CA ASP A 171 -18.44 -4.14 -17.90
C ASP A 171 -17.33 -4.38 -16.88
N GLU A 172 -16.06 -4.26 -17.29
CA GLU A 172 -14.91 -4.32 -16.37
C GLU A 172 -14.94 -3.17 -15.35
N LEU A 173 -15.25 -1.96 -15.82
CA LEU A 173 -15.30 -0.80 -14.95
C LEU A 173 -16.47 -0.88 -13.95
N GLU A 174 -17.64 -1.34 -14.38
CA GLU A 174 -18.78 -1.55 -13.48
C GLU A 174 -18.49 -2.62 -12.42
N LYS A 175 -17.80 -3.69 -12.81
CA LYS A 175 -17.39 -4.76 -11.90
C LYS A 175 -16.43 -4.25 -10.81
N VAL A 176 -15.49 -3.37 -11.15
CA VAL A 176 -14.52 -2.81 -10.19
C VAL A 176 -15.19 -1.78 -9.26
N LYS A 177 -16.30 -1.13 -9.69
CA LYS A 177 -17.05 -0.17 -8.87
C LYS A 177 -17.98 -0.83 -7.83
N ASN A 178 -18.30 -2.11 -7.96
CA ASN A 178 -19.20 -2.87 -7.09
C ASN A 178 -18.42 -3.76 -6.11
#